data_71405af8b8248f5c9b8296117a4dbb46
#
_entry.id   71405af8b8248f5c9b8296117a4dbb46
#
_cell.length_a   1.000
_cell.length_b   1.000
_cell.length_c   1.000
_cell.angle_alpha   90.00
_cell.angle_beta   90.00
_cell.angle_gamma   90.00
#
_symmetry.space_group_name_H-M   'P 1'
#
loop_
_entity.id
_entity.type
_entity.pdbx_description
1 polymer ?
#
loop_
_entity_poly.entity_id
_entity_poly.type
_entity_poly.pdbx_seq_one_letter_code
_entity_poly.pdbx_strand_id
1 'polypeptide(L)'
;IDSEIPFYSLEPLRNMLDHFVAKQIMAYFEVAMGNEKNLYEIVNRPVRYVEKRYVKPSTTLAQLKSIYANADSNKSYVYENLLKLEEDLHILKELGTPSKMIQYIFSEEGINYKKHLNNCSKIMHMTEEDIDDLKETTNQLYIFFRKYDTMDNLKNGIEQYTRMIQDAYKNQDRVGKVALTTIHSSKGLEYQRVIIFDVNEENLPYRKVDEKTDIEEERRLMYVAITRAKDQVIILYNNKNASQFVSQSQLAKADFKVGDMILHKAFGKGRIVNTDSKYIQIEFPEKNRTMKFNFEYAITKNIIKKL
;
A
#
# COMPACT_ATOMS: atom_id res chain seq x y z
N ILE A 1 5.08 -0.71 -12.76
CA ILE A 1 5.16 -1.74 -13.84
C ILE A 1 5.47 -1.07 -15.18
N ASP A 2 5.10 0.20 -15.33
CA ASP A 2 5.28 0.95 -16.59
C ASP A 2 6.69 1.53 -16.79
N SER A 3 7.62 1.34 -15.87
CA SER A 3 8.93 2.03 -15.88
C SER A 3 10.09 1.20 -16.42
N GLU A 4 9.89 -0.02 -16.87
CA GLU A 4 10.96 -0.91 -17.42
C GLU A 4 12.26 -1.01 -16.57
N ILE A 5 12.21 -0.59 -15.30
CA ILE A 5 13.38 -0.67 -14.42
C ILE A 5 13.55 -2.13 -13.97
N PRO A 6 14.62 -2.81 -14.39
CA PRO A 6 14.85 -4.18 -14.00
C PRO A 6 15.16 -4.25 -12.50
N PHE A 7 14.53 -5.20 -11.83
CA PHE A 7 14.72 -5.41 -10.39
C PHE A 7 14.84 -6.91 -10.05
N TYR A 8 15.32 -7.18 -8.86
CA TYR A 8 15.26 -8.50 -8.23
C TYR A 8 14.86 -8.37 -6.77
N SER A 9 14.33 -9.45 -6.20
CA SER A 9 13.99 -9.49 -4.79
C SER A 9 14.84 -10.52 -4.05
N LEU A 10 15.22 -10.21 -2.82
CA LEU A 10 15.91 -11.17 -1.93
C LEU A 10 14.92 -12.11 -1.24
N GLU A 11 13.64 -11.79 -1.26
CA GLU A 11 12.55 -12.54 -0.65
C GLU A 11 11.45 -12.82 -1.68
N PRO A 12 10.66 -13.90 -1.50
CA PRO A 12 9.49 -14.13 -2.32
C PRO A 12 8.52 -12.94 -2.21
N LEU A 13 8.18 -12.36 -3.36
CA LEU A 13 7.20 -11.27 -3.41
C LEU A 13 5.79 -11.84 -3.36
N ARG A 14 4.91 -11.19 -2.59
CA ARG A 14 3.48 -11.48 -2.60
C ARG A 14 2.88 -11.15 -3.97
N ASN A 15 2.20 -12.11 -4.57
CA ASN A 15 1.41 -11.85 -5.75
C ASN A 15 0.02 -11.34 -5.31
N MET A 16 -0.29 -10.07 -5.58
CA MET A 16 -1.60 -9.49 -5.21
C MET A 16 -2.77 -10.19 -5.91
N LEU A 17 -2.52 -10.87 -7.05
CA LEU A 17 -3.55 -11.61 -7.79
C LEU A 17 -3.95 -12.92 -7.09
N ASP A 18 -3.17 -13.41 -6.12
CA ASP A 18 -3.54 -14.54 -5.29
C ASP A 18 -4.49 -14.16 -4.15
N HIS A 19 -4.68 -12.87 -3.91
CA HIS A 19 -5.58 -12.36 -2.88
C HIS A 19 -7.05 -12.68 -3.22
N PHE A 20 -7.87 -12.96 -2.20
CA PHE A 20 -9.27 -13.34 -2.40
C PHE A 20 -10.09 -12.28 -3.15
N VAL A 21 -9.79 -10.99 -2.97
CA VAL A 21 -10.44 -9.89 -3.71
C VAL A 21 -10.18 -10.02 -5.21
N ALA A 22 -8.94 -10.31 -5.62
CA ALA A 22 -8.61 -10.52 -7.02
C ALA A 22 -9.38 -11.69 -7.63
N LYS A 23 -9.45 -12.82 -6.91
CA LYS A 23 -10.19 -14.02 -7.34
C LYS A 23 -11.69 -13.73 -7.51
N GLN A 24 -12.28 -12.96 -6.60
CA GLN A 24 -13.69 -12.57 -6.70
C GLN A 24 -13.95 -11.61 -7.85
N ILE A 25 -13.09 -10.63 -8.08
CA ILE A 25 -13.19 -9.72 -9.24
C ILE A 25 -13.10 -10.51 -10.55
N MET A 26 -12.10 -11.39 -10.65
CA MET A 26 -11.94 -12.26 -11.83
C MET A 26 -13.16 -13.16 -12.03
N ALA A 27 -13.72 -13.73 -10.96
CA ALA A 27 -14.94 -14.53 -11.04
C ALA A 27 -16.13 -13.72 -11.55
N TYR A 28 -16.30 -12.46 -11.15
CA TYR A 28 -17.31 -11.58 -11.74
C TYR A 28 -17.12 -11.40 -13.26
N PHE A 29 -15.89 -11.18 -13.71
CA PHE A 29 -15.60 -11.04 -15.13
C PHE A 29 -15.91 -12.33 -15.90
N GLU A 30 -15.46 -13.47 -15.40
CA GLU A 30 -15.65 -14.76 -16.05
C GLU A 30 -17.12 -15.16 -16.11
N VAL A 31 -17.85 -15.01 -15.01
CA VAL A 31 -19.28 -15.35 -14.95
C VAL A 31 -20.10 -14.42 -15.87
N ALA A 32 -19.79 -13.13 -15.92
CA ALA A 32 -20.43 -12.20 -16.85
C ALA A 32 -20.19 -12.57 -18.32
N MET A 33 -19.02 -13.14 -18.63
CA MET A 33 -18.70 -13.64 -19.98
C MET A 33 -19.24 -15.06 -20.26
N GLY A 34 -20.06 -15.62 -19.36
CA GLY A 34 -20.74 -16.90 -19.54
C GLY A 34 -20.01 -18.11 -18.96
N ASN A 35 -18.89 -17.93 -18.25
CA ASN A 35 -18.20 -19.01 -17.56
C ASN A 35 -18.66 -19.10 -16.10
N GLU A 36 -19.74 -19.82 -15.83
CA GLU A 36 -20.33 -19.93 -14.49
C GLU A 36 -19.57 -20.84 -13.51
N LYS A 37 -18.43 -21.44 -13.90
CA LYS A 37 -17.64 -22.33 -13.03
C LYS A 37 -17.24 -21.68 -11.71
N ASN A 38 -17.06 -20.36 -11.71
CA ASN A 38 -16.66 -19.57 -10.55
C ASN A 38 -17.82 -18.78 -9.91
N LEU A 39 -19.09 -19.12 -10.25
CA LEU A 39 -20.27 -18.49 -9.64
C LEU A 39 -20.27 -18.63 -8.12
N TYR A 40 -19.78 -19.74 -7.59
CA TYR A 40 -19.68 -20.00 -6.16
C TYR A 40 -18.81 -18.96 -5.41
N GLU A 41 -17.86 -18.33 -6.09
CA GLU A 41 -17.01 -17.29 -5.52
C GLU A 41 -17.75 -15.95 -5.30
N ILE A 42 -18.78 -15.68 -6.09
CA ILE A 42 -19.46 -14.37 -6.11
C ILE A 42 -20.90 -14.40 -5.64
N VAL A 43 -21.55 -15.54 -5.64
CA VAL A 43 -23.00 -15.63 -5.40
C VAL A 43 -23.45 -15.01 -4.08
N ASN A 44 -22.61 -15.05 -3.04
CA ASN A 44 -22.84 -14.40 -1.75
C ASN A 44 -21.85 -13.26 -1.44
N ARG A 45 -21.28 -12.63 -2.44
CA ARG A 45 -20.29 -11.55 -2.28
C ARG A 45 -20.55 -10.41 -3.26
N PRO A 46 -21.40 -9.43 -2.89
CA PRO A 46 -22.07 -9.18 -1.60
C PRO A 46 -23.05 -10.27 -1.14
N VAL A 47 -23.40 -10.24 0.14
CA VAL A 47 -24.28 -11.23 0.76
C VAL A 47 -25.67 -11.23 0.09
N ARG A 48 -26.07 -12.40 -0.43
CA ARG A 48 -27.38 -12.62 -1.06
C ARG A 48 -28.19 -13.71 -0.37
N TYR A 49 -27.67 -14.24 0.75
CA TYR A 49 -28.31 -15.24 1.61
C TYR A 49 -28.61 -16.57 0.92
N VAL A 50 -27.88 -16.91 -0.15
CA VAL A 50 -27.95 -18.23 -0.77
C VAL A 50 -27.35 -19.25 0.18
N GLU A 51 -28.09 -20.30 0.50
CA GLU A 51 -27.66 -21.34 1.43
C GLU A 51 -26.46 -22.12 0.87
N LYS A 52 -25.41 -22.33 1.69
CA LYS A 52 -24.17 -23.01 1.29
C LYS A 52 -24.41 -24.42 0.68
N ARG A 53 -25.44 -25.14 1.13
CA ARG A 53 -25.76 -26.49 0.60
C ARG A 53 -26.09 -26.50 -0.89
N TYR A 54 -26.57 -25.40 -1.45
CA TYR A 54 -26.87 -25.26 -2.87
C TYR A 54 -25.71 -24.69 -3.70
N VAL A 55 -24.65 -24.20 -3.05
CA VAL A 55 -23.53 -23.55 -3.73
C VAL A 55 -22.40 -24.54 -3.91
N LYS A 56 -22.27 -25.07 -5.13
CA LYS A 56 -21.20 -26.00 -5.53
C LYS A 56 -20.49 -25.44 -6.78
N PRO A 57 -19.27 -25.87 -7.10
CA PRO A 57 -18.57 -25.42 -8.31
C PRO A 57 -19.32 -25.66 -9.63
N SER A 58 -20.23 -26.63 -9.64
CA SER A 58 -21.07 -26.96 -10.81
C SER A 58 -22.45 -26.29 -10.81
N THR A 59 -22.78 -25.49 -9.80
CA THR A 59 -24.09 -24.85 -9.67
C THR A 59 -24.17 -23.65 -10.59
N THR A 60 -25.25 -23.58 -11.38
CA THR A 60 -25.53 -22.43 -12.26
C THR A 60 -26.51 -21.45 -11.60
N LEU A 61 -26.48 -20.20 -12.09
CA LEU A 61 -27.43 -19.19 -11.62
C LEU A 61 -28.88 -19.58 -11.89
N ALA A 62 -29.15 -20.20 -13.04
CA ALA A 62 -30.47 -20.71 -13.40
C ALA A 62 -30.98 -21.78 -12.40
N GLN A 63 -30.10 -22.69 -11.97
CA GLN A 63 -30.46 -23.70 -10.95
C GLN A 63 -30.80 -23.05 -9.61
N LEU A 64 -30.00 -22.07 -9.16
CA LEU A 64 -30.29 -21.35 -7.91
C LEU A 64 -31.61 -20.59 -7.98
N LYS A 65 -31.87 -19.88 -9.09
CA LYS A 65 -33.16 -19.22 -9.29
C LYS A 65 -34.35 -20.19 -9.24
N SER A 66 -34.23 -21.36 -9.88
CA SER A 66 -35.29 -22.39 -9.85
C SER A 66 -35.55 -22.90 -8.42
N ILE A 67 -34.51 -23.07 -7.60
CA ILE A 67 -34.65 -23.49 -6.19
C ILE A 67 -35.42 -22.43 -5.39
N TYR A 68 -35.09 -21.15 -5.56
CA TYR A 68 -35.68 -20.09 -4.75
C TYR A 68 -36.97 -19.49 -5.31
N ALA A 69 -37.28 -19.70 -6.59
CA ALA A 69 -38.58 -19.33 -7.17
C ALA A 69 -39.76 -20.07 -6.54
N ASN A 70 -39.52 -21.30 -6.08
CA ASN A 70 -40.54 -22.15 -5.45
C ASN A 70 -40.35 -22.22 -3.91
N ALA A 71 -39.49 -21.38 -3.34
CA ALA A 71 -39.28 -21.36 -1.89
C ALA A 71 -40.41 -20.64 -1.17
N ASP A 72 -40.62 -20.99 0.12
CA ASP A 72 -41.56 -20.31 0.98
C ASP A 72 -41.43 -18.78 0.96
N SER A 73 -42.54 -18.07 1.17
CA SER A 73 -42.60 -16.59 1.17
C SER A 73 -41.52 -15.90 2.02
N ASN A 74 -41.06 -16.60 3.05
CA ASN A 74 -39.96 -16.10 3.92
C ASN A 74 -38.57 -16.02 3.25
N LYS A 75 -38.40 -16.55 2.03
CA LYS A 75 -37.16 -16.58 1.28
C LYS A 75 -37.25 -15.91 -0.10
N SER A 76 -38.34 -15.23 -0.39
CA SER A 76 -38.54 -14.51 -1.67
C SER A 76 -37.43 -13.48 -1.93
N TYR A 77 -36.91 -12.85 -0.88
CA TYR A 77 -35.80 -11.89 -0.99
C TYR A 77 -34.50 -12.51 -1.54
N VAL A 78 -34.29 -13.83 -1.36
CA VAL A 78 -33.12 -14.51 -1.95
C VAL A 78 -33.27 -14.60 -3.46
N TYR A 79 -34.47 -14.91 -3.93
CA TYR A 79 -34.77 -14.92 -5.36
C TYR A 79 -34.60 -13.56 -6.01
N GLU A 80 -35.07 -12.49 -5.37
CA GLU A 80 -34.87 -11.12 -5.83
C GLU A 80 -33.38 -10.72 -5.88
N ASN A 81 -32.60 -11.13 -4.87
CA ASN A 81 -31.16 -10.92 -4.85
C ASN A 81 -30.44 -11.68 -5.98
N LEU A 82 -30.94 -12.85 -6.39
CA LEU A 82 -30.42 -13.61 -7.53
C LEU A 82 -30.79 -12.96 -8.87
N LEU A 83 -32.01 -12.39 -8.98
CA LEU A 83 -32.39 -11.60 -10.16
C LEU A 83 -31.50 -10.35 -10.30
N LYS A 84 -31.24 -9.67 -9.19
CA LYS A 84 -30.29 -8.53 -9.21
C LYS A 84 -28.88 -8.95 -9.62
N LEU A 85 -28.38 -10.10 -9.14
CA LEU A 85 -27.10 -10.64 -9.60
C LEU A 85 -27.09 -10.90 -11.10
N GLU A 86 -28.20 -11.46 -11.64
CA GLU A 86 -28.32 -11.68 -13.09
C GLU A 86 -28.27 -10.37 -13.89
N GLU A 87 -28.96 -9.34 -13.40
CA GLU A 87 -28.92 -8.00 -13.98
C GLU A 87 -27.51 -7.41 -13.94
N ASP A 88 -26.85 -7.47 -12.77
CA ASP A 88 -25.47 -7.01 -12.61
C ASP A 88 -24.50 -7.70 -13.58
N LEU A 89 -24.65 -9.03 -13.76
CA LEU A 89 -23.84 -9.81 -14.70
C LEU A 89 -24.12 -9.43 -16.15
N HIS A 90 -25.39 -9.14 -16.49
CA HIS A 90 -25.76 -8.66 -17.82
C HIS A 90 -25.12 -7.30 -18.11
N ILE A 91 -25.20 -6.35 -17.16
CA ILE A 91 -24.55 -5.04 -17.29
C ILE A 91 -23.04 -5.18 -17.46
N LEU A 92 -22.39 -6.03 -16.65
CA LEU A 92 -20.95 -6.30 -16.79
C LEU A 92 -20.61 -6.83 -18.17
N LYS A 93 -21.43 -7.73 -18.72
CA LYS A 93 -21.24 -8.26 -20.08
C LYS A 93 -21.36 -7.18 -21.15
N GLU A 94 -22.34 -6.28 -21.05
CA GLU A 94 -22.53 -5.17 -21.96
C GLU A 94 -21.37 -4.15 -21.90
N LEU A 95 -20.86 -3.87 -20.69
CA LEU A 95 -19.68 -3.01 -20.50
C LEU A 95 -18.45 -3.57 -21.20
N GLY A 96 -18.27 -4.89 -21.22
CA GLY A 96 -17.35 -5.66 -22.07
C GLY A 96 -15.88 -5.46 -21.83
N THR A 97 -15.45 -4.40 -21.12
CA THR A 97 -14.06 -4.09 -20.87
C THR A 97 -13.71 -4.14 -19.38
N PRO A 98 -12.58 -4.76 -18.98
CA PRO A 98 -12.15 -4.84 -17.58
C PRO A 98 -12.15 -3.47 -16.89
N SER A 99 -11.71 -2.43 -17.58
CA SER A 99 -11.67 -1.05 -17.08
C SER A 99 -13.04 -0.52 -16.67
N LYS A 100 -14.10 -0.79 -17.45
CA LYS A 100 -15.48 -0.38 -17.12
C LYS A 100 -16.13 -1.32 -16.12
N MET A 101 -15.90 -2.63 -16.27
CA MET A 101 -16.45 -3.65 -15.38
C MET A 101 -15.98 -3.43 -13.93
N ILE A 102 -14.69 -3.15 -13.71
CA ILE A 102 -14.17 -2.89 -12.36
C ILE A 102 -14.78 -1.62 -11.75
N GLN A 103 -15.02 -0.59 -12.54
CA GLN A 103 -15.70 0.63 -12.08
C GLN A 103 -17.12 0.32 -11.60
N TYR A 104 -17.88 -0.48 -12.35
CA TYR A 104 -19.23 -0.91 -11.97
C TYR A 104 -19.24 -1.77 -10.71
N ILE A 105 -18.29 -2.71 -10.58
CA ILE A 105 -18.15 -3.56 -9.39
C ILE A 105 -17.96 -2.71 -8.13
N PHE A 106 -17.22 -1.62 -8.23
CA PHE A 106 -16.88 -0.77 -7.08
C PHE A 106 -17.81 0.44 -6.89
N SER A 107 -18.65 0.78 -7.87
CA SER A 107 -19.59 1.91 -7.76
C SER A 107 -20.73 1.62 -6.79
N GLU A 108 -21.32 2.66 -6.22
CA GLU A 108 -22.49 2.56 -5.31
C GLU A 108 -23.76 2.17 -6.07
N GLU A 109 -23.88 2.61 -7.32
CA GLU A 109 -24.98 2.28 -8.23
C GLU A 109 -24.87 0.85 -8.79
N GLY A 110 -23.67 0.26 -8.77
CA GLY A 110 -23.41 -1.09 -9.23
C GLY A 110 -23.43 -2.12 -8.10
N ILE A 111 -22.45 -3.02 -8.11
CA ILE A 111 -22.37 -4.13 -7.13
C ILE A 111 -22.03 -3.64 -5.73
N ASN A 112 -21.40 -2.47 -5.61
CA ASN A 112 -20.98 -1.85 -4.34
C ASN A 112 -20.06 -2.77 -3.51
N TYR A 113 -19.07 -3.35 -4.18
CA TYR A 113 -18.17 -4.32 -3.58
C TYR A 113 -17.36 -3.75 -2.40
N LYS A 114 -17.07 -2.44 -2.37
CA LYS A 114 -16.41 -1.77 -1.22
C LYS A 114 -17.22 -1.91 0.06
N LYS A 115 -18.56 -1.72 -0.03
CA LYS A 115 -19.46 -1.89 1.12
C LYS A 115 -19.45 -3.34 1.62
N HIS A 116 -19.37 -4.31 0.69
CA HIS A 116 -19.22 -5.71 1.05
C HIS A 116 -17.93 -5.96 1.85
N LEU A 117 -16.79 -5.46 1.39
CA LEU A 117 -15.50 -5.60 2.10
C LEU A 117 -15.55 -4.97 3.50
N ASN A 118 -16.12 -3.77 3.63
CA ASN A 118 -16.29 -3.11 4.91
C ASN A 118 -17.21 -3.91 5.88
N ASN A 119 -18.20 -4.60 5.36
CA ASN A 119 -19.06 -5.47 6.18
C ASN A 119 -18.31 -6.75 6.59
N CYS A 120 -17.53 -7.34 5.68
CA CYS A 120 -16.71 -8.52 5.98
C CYS A 120 -15.68 -8.21 7.07
N SER A 121 -15.00 -7.07 7.02
CA SER A 121 -13.99 -6.70 8.02
C SER A 121 -14.58 -6.60 9.43
N LYS A 122 -15.81 -6.08 9.55
CA LYS A 122 -16.54 -6.02 10.83
C LYS A 122 -16.95 -7.40 11.35
N ILE A 123 -17.44 -8.26 10.45
CA ILE A 123 -17.89 -9.63 10.82
C ILE A 123 -16.71 -10.52 11.20
N MET A 124 -15.57 -10.34 10.55
CA MET A 124 -14.35 -11.13 10.79
C MET A 124 -13.51 -10.58 11.93
N HIS A 125 -13.93 -9.51 12.60
CA HIS A 125 -13.17 -8.85 13.68
C HIS A 125 -11.72 -8.56 13.28
N MET A 126 -11.52 -8.07 12.05
CA MET A 126 -10.21 -7.72 11.53
C MET A 126 -9.61 -6.57 12.36
N THR A 127 -8.31 -6.61 12.56
CA THR A 127 -7.57 -5.50 13.19
C THR A 127 -7.56 -4.27 12.27
N GLU A 128 -7.21 -3.11 12.79
CA GLU A 128 -7.06 -1.89 11.96
C GLU A 128 -6.00 -2.09 10.87
N GLU A 129 -4.90 -2.78 11.19
CA GLU A 129 -3.84 -3.13 10.25
C GLU A 129 -4.37 -4.03 9.11
N ASP A 130 -5.12 -5.10 9.44
CA ASP A 130 -5.72 -5.98 8.43
C ASP A 130 -6.69 -5.24 7.51
N ILE A 131 -7.43 -4.25 8.08
CA ILE A 131 -8.37 -3.43 7.31
C ILE A 131 -7.63 -2.50 6.35
N ASP A 132 -6.53 -1.91 6.78
CA ASP A 132 -5.75 -1.01 5.94
C ASP A 132 -4.98 -1.78 4.87
N ASP A 133 -4.42 -2.94 5.17
CA ASP A 133 -3.85 -3.87 4.19
C ASP A 133 -4.89 -4.30 3.14
N LEU A 134 -6.12 -4.61 3.59
CA LEU A 134 -7.22 -4.96 2.70
C LEU A 134 -7.60 -3.80 1.76
N LYS A 135 -7.67 -2.58 2.30
CA LYS A 135 -7.96 -1.37 1.51
C LYS A 135 -6.87 -1.10 0.48
N GLU A 136 -5.60 -1.17 0.91
CA GLU A 136 -4.45 -0.94 0.03
C GLU A 136 -4.40 -1.98 -1.09
N THR A 137 -4.48 -3.27 -0.75
CA THR A 137 -4.53 -4.36 -1.74
C THR A 137 -5.71 -4.17 -2.71
N THR A 138 -6.88 -3.81 -2.20
CA THR A 138 -8.07 -3.56 -3.01
C THR A 138 -7.87 -2.39 -3.98
N ASN A 139 -7.22 -1.32 -3.52
CA ASN A 139 -6.91 -0.15 -4.35
C ASN A 139 -5.89 -0.50 -5.45
N GLN A 140 -4.85 -1.25 -5.13
CA GLN A 140 -3.85 -1.73 -6.09
C GLN A 140 -4.50 -2.61 -7.16
N LEU A 141 -5.38 -3.54 -6.76
CA LEU A 141 -6.15 -4.37 -7.70
C LEU A 141 -7.07 -3.54 -8.59
N TYR A 142 -7.77 -2.55 -8.03
CA TYR A 142 -8.59 -1.62 -8.81
C TYR A 142 -7.78 -0.91 -9.89
N ILE A 143 -6.60 -0.36 -9.52
CA ILE A 143 -5.69 0.31 -10.45
C ILE A 143 -5.19 -0.68 -11.51
N PHE A 144 -4.84 -1.90 -11.11
CA PHE A 144 -4.37 -2.94 -12.02
C PHE A 144 -5.41 -3.29 -13.07
N PHE A 145 -6.64 -3.65 -12.66
CA PHE A 145 -7.70 -4.06 -13.59
C PHE A 145 -8.16 -2.91 -14.49
N ARG A 146 -8.12 -1.68 -14.00
CA ARG A 146 -8.54 -0.49 -14.76
C ARG A 146 -7.64 -0.18 -15.96
N LYS A 147 -6.43 -0.71 -16.01
CA LYS A 147 -5.48 -0.49 -17.12
C LYS A 147 -5.87 -1.19 -18.42
N TYR A 148 -6.76 -2.18 -18.37
CA TYR A 148 -7.01 -3.06 -19.51
C TYR A 148 -8.35 -2.77 -20.16
N ASP A 149 -8.32 -2.58 -21.48
CA ASP A 149 -9.51 -2.30 -22.31
C ASP A 149 -10.08 -3.56 -22.97
N THR A 150 -9.38 -4.70 -22.91
CA THR A 150 -9.88 -5.99 -23.38
C THR A 150 -9.54 -7.12 -22.42
N MET A 151 -10.37 -8.19 -22.45
CA MET A 151 -10.12 -9.38 -21.62
C MET A 151 -8.81 -10.10 -21.99
N ASP A 152 -8.42 -10.07 -23.27
CA ASP A 152 -7.18 -10.69 -23.73
C ASP A 152 -5.95 -9.90 -23.23
N ASN A 153 -6.01 -8.57 -23.28
CA ASN A 153 -4.96 -7.73 -22.72
C ASN A 153 -4.84 -7.92 -21.19
N LEU A 154 -5.97 -8.09 -20.48
CA LEU A 154 -5.96 -8.41 -19.07
C LEU A 154 -5.30 -9.76 -18.78
N LYS A 155 -5.63 -10.82 -19.53
CA LYS A 155 -5.00 -12.13 -19.39
C LYS A 155 -3.49 -12.05 -19.58
N ASN A 156 -3.04 -11.40 -20.66
CA ASN A 156 -1.63 -11.17 -20.91
C ASN A 156 -0.96 -10.38 -19.77
N GLY A 157 -1.62 -9.36 -19.25
CA GLY A 157 -1.14 -8.56 -18.13
C GLY A 157 -1.00 -9.36 -16.83
N ILE A 158 -1.96 -10.24 -16.55
CA ILE A 158 -1.90 -11.16 -15.40
C ILE A 158 -0.70 -12.12 -15.54
N GLU A 159 -0.49 -12.71 -16.71
CA GLU A 159 0.63 -13.60 -16.97
C GLU A 159 1.97 -12.86 -16.85
N GLN A 160 2.09 -11.69 -17.44
CA GLN A 160 3.30 -10.87 -17.35
C GLN A 160 3.63 -10.48 -15.93
N TYR A 161 2.61 -10.00 -15.17
CA TYR A 161 2.79 -9.65 -13.76
C TYR A 161 3.23 -10.86 -12.93
N THR A 162 2.58 -12.01 -13.12
CA THR A 162 2.91 -13.23 -12.38
C THR A 162 4.32 -13.71 -12.69
N ARG A 163 4.74 -13.70 -13.97
CA ARG A 163 6.11 -14.05 -14.37
C ARG A 163 7.12 -13.08 -13.75
N MET A 164 6.85 -11.78 -13.84
CA MET A 164 7.74 -10.74 -13.28
C MET A 164 7.96 -10.95 -11.76
N ILE A 165 6.92 -11.23 -10.99
CA ILE A 165 7.02 -11.50 -9.55
C ILE A 165 7.84 -12.78 -9.27
N GLN A 166 7.63 -13.83 -10.06
CA GLN A 166 8.38 -15.08 -9.93
C GLN A 166 9.85 -14.92 -10.31
N ASP A 167 10.12 -14.25 -11.41
CA ASP A 167 11.48 -14.05 -11.93
C ASP A 167 12.30 -13.10 -11.05
N ALA A 168 11.64 -12.10 -10.42
CA ALA A 168 12.30 -11.18 -9.50
C ALA A 168 12.99 -11.91 -8.33
N TYR A 169 12.41 -13.00 -7.86
CA TYR A 169 12.99 -13.80 -6.78
C TYR A 169 13.92 -14.91 -7.29
N LYS A 170 13.53 -15.62 -8.37
CA LYS A 170 14.25 -16.80 -8.87
C LYS A 170 15.51 -16.44 -9.67
N ASN A 171 15.50 -15.28 -10.33
CA ASN A 171 16.59 -14.90 -11.22
C ASN A 171 17.82 -14.47 -10.40
N GLN A 172 18.91 -15.21 -10.55
CA GLN A 172 20.18 -14.94 -9.86
C GLN A 172 21.03 -13.86 -10.53
N ASP A 173 20.69 -13.45 -11.75
CA ASP A 173 21.37 -12.33 -12.41
C ASP A 173 20.92 -11.00 -11.76
N ARG A 174 21.85 -10.39 -11.03
CA ARG A 174 21.64 -9.16 -10.26
C ARG A 174 22.30 -7.93 -10.89
N VAL A 175 23.09 -8.14 -11.93
CA VAL A 175 23.87 -7.05 -12.56
C VAL A 175 22.94 -6.06 -13.25
N GLY A 176 23.11 -4.78 -12.93
CA GLY A 176 22.31 -3.70 -13.51
C GLY A 176 20.85 -3.63 -13.07
N LYS A 177 20.47 -4.37 -12.02
CA LYS A 177 19.11 -4.39 -11.48
C LYS A 177 19.02 -3.74 -10.12
N VAL A 178 17.82 -3.22 -9.79
CA VAL A 178 17.51 -2.66 -8.46
C VAL A 178 17.14 -3.80 -7.50
N ALA A 179 17.75 -3.81 -6.33
CA ALA A 179 17.39 -4.74 -5.25
C ALA A 179 16.14 -4.26 -4.52
N LEU A 180 15.10 -5.07 -4.45
CA LEU A 180 13.97 -4.90 -3.55
C LEU A 180 14.14 -5.84 -2.35
N THR A 181 14.20 -5.29 -1.15
CA THR A 181 14.49 -6.07 0.06
C THR A 181 13.92 -5.39 1.29
N THR A 182 13.62 -6.18 2.32
CA THR A 182 13.36 -5.63 3.65
C THR A 182 14.66 -5.18 4.31
N ILE A 183 14.57 -4.32 5.32
CA ILE A 183 15.75 -3.89 6.07
C ILE A 183 16.44 -5.09 6.73
N HIS A 184 15.67 -6.05 7.23
CA HIS A 184 16.22 -7.27 7.86
C HIS A 184 17.03 -8.11 6.88
N SER A 185 16.50 -8.37 5.69
CA SER A 185 17.18 -9.19 4.67
C SER A 185 18.36 -8.48 4.01
N SER A 186 18.45 -7.16 4.15
CA SER A 186 19.59 -6.38 3.69
C SER A 186 20.81 -6.44 4.63
N LYS A 187 20.66 -7.04 5.82
CA LYS A 187 21.76 -7.11 6.81
C LYS A 187 22.98 -7.86 6.23
N GLY A 188 24.15 -7.22 6.29
CA GLY A 188 25.39 -7.77 5.73
C GLY A 188 25.62 -7.45 4.26
N LEU A 189 24.64 -6.88 3.56
CA LEU A 189 24.77 -6.42 2.18
C LEU A 189 25.07 -4.92 2.14
N GLU A 190 25.65 -4.46 1.02
CA GLU A 190 25.96 -3.06 0.80
C GLU A 190 25.63 -2.67 -0.65
N TYR A 191 25.11 -1.45 -0.83
CA TYR A 191 24.68 -0.90 -2.11
C TYR A 191 25.29 0.49 -2.32
N GLN A 192 25.51 0.89 -3.57
CA GLN A 192 25.97 2.25 -3.87
C GLN A 192 24.96 3.29 -3.37
N ARG A 193 23.70 3.06 -3.67
CA ARG A 193 22.58 3.93 -3.27
C ARG A 193 21.48 3.12 -2.63
N VAL A 194 20.87 3.67 -1.59
CA VAL A 194 19.74 3.05 -0.90
C VAL A 194 18.59 4.05 -0.86
N ILE A 195 17.41 3.57 -1.23
CA ILE A 195 16.16 4.29 -1.08
C ILE A 195 15.38 3.60 0.04
N ILE A 196 15.14 4.29 1.14
CA ILE A 196 14.30 3.82 2.23
C ILE A 196 12.96 4.53 2.06
N PHE A 197 11.92 3.79 1.73
CA PHE A 197 10.60 4.35 1.48
C PHE A 197 9.66 4.08 2.65
N ASP A 198 8.60 4.88 2.72
CA ASP A 198 7.55 4.78 3.72
C ASP A 198 8.04 4.93 5.17
N VAL A 199 9.00 5.86 5.36
CA VAL A 199 9.56 6.18 6.69
C VAL A 199 8.60 7.11 7.44
N ASN A 200 7.45 6.54 7.81
CA ASN A 200 6.36 7.20 8.51
C ASN A 200 6.17 6.62 9.91
N GLU A 201 5.55 7.38 10.82
CA GLU A 201 5.07 6.81 12.09
C GLU A 201 4.14 5.62 11.79
N GLU A 202 4.16 4.60 12.64
CA GLU A 202 3.47 3.33 12.50
C GLU A 202 4.15 2.29 11.59
N ASN A 203 4.92 2.71 10.57
CA ASN A 203 5.67 1.82 9.69
C ASN A 203 7.13 1.68 10.11
N LEU A 204 7.79 2.79 10.47
CA LEU A 204 9.15 2.81 11.00
C LEU A 204 9.32 4.03 11.92
N PRO A 205 9.14 3.91 13.23
CA PRO A 205 9.00 2.67 14.01
C PRO A 205 7.69 1.95 13.75
N TYR A 206 7.74 0.61 13.60
CA TYR A 206 6.55 -0.21 13.49
C TYR A 206 5.85 -0.25 14.85
N ARG A 207 4.58 0.12 14.89
CA ARG A 207 3.77 0.13 16.11
C ARG A 207 2.61 -0.84 15.97
N LYS A 208 2.67 -1.93 16.71
CA LYS A 208 1.50 -2.79 16.91
C LYS A 208 0.54 -2.17 17.90
N VAL A 209 -0.75 -2.27 17.62
CA VAL A 209 -1.83 -1.67 18.43
C VAL A 209 -1.80 -2.15 19.87
N ASP A 210 -1.38 -3.40 20.12
CA ASP A 210 -1.42 -4.06 21.44
C ASP A 210 -0.04 -4.34 22.07
N GLU A 211 1.06 -3.99 21.40
CA GLU A 211 2.42 -4.27 21.91
C GLU A 211 3.19 -2.98 22.18
N LYS A 212 3.95 -2.99 23.27
CA LYS A 212 4.86 -1.90 23.59
C LYS A 212 6.04 -1.95 22.62
N THR A 213 6.03 -1.08 21.61
CA THR A 213 7.11 -0.99 20.62
C THR A 213 8.43 -0.62 21.30
N ASP A 214 9.48 -1.40 21.07
CA ASP A 214 10.84 -1.02 21.47
C ASP A 214 11.42 -0.05 20.44
N ILE A 215 11.29 1.23 20.73
CA ILE A 215 11.78 2.33 19.89
C ILE A 215 13.30 2.23 19.64
N GLU A 216 14.05 1.66 20.59
CA GLU A 216 15.50 1.49 20.41
C GLU A 216 15.83 0.37 19.41
N GLU A 217 15.03 -0.69 19.38
CA GLU A 217 15.17 -1.74 18.36
C GLU A 217 14.83 -1.20 16.97
N GLU A 218 13.74 -0.47 16.84
CA GLU A 218 13.33 0.18 15.60
C GLU A 218 14.36 1.23 15.12
N ARG A 219 14.99 1.96 16.07
CA ARG A 219 16.08 2.88 15.74
C ARG A 219 17.32 2.13 15.23
N ARG A 220 17.64 0.97 15.79
CA ARG A 220 18.71 0.10 15.27
C ARG A 220 18.40 -0.40 13.88
N LEU A 221 17.12 -0.71 13.60
CA LEU A 221 16.67 -1.11 12.28
C LEU A 221 16.87 0.02 11.26
N MET A 222 16.47 1.25 11.59
CA MET A 222 16.74 2.43 10.76
C MET A 222 18.24 2.67 10.56
N TYR A 223 19.07 2.50 11.59
CA TYR A 223 20.52 2.59 11.48
C TYR A 223 21.06 1.53 10.51
N VAL A 224 20.59 0.27 10.60
CA VAL A 224 20.97 -0.78 9.66
C VAL A 224 20.64 -0.37 8.23
N ALA A 225 19.42 0.14 7.97
CA ALA A 225 19.02 0.58 6.64
C ALA A 225 19.92 1.67 6.06
N ILE A 226 20.24 2.71 6.85
CA ILE A 226 21.11 3.81 6.43
C ILE A 226 22.52 3.31 6.13
N THR A 227 23.07 2.42 6.96
CA THR A 227 24.43 1.89 6.80
C THR A 227 24.59 0.90 5.65
N ARG A 228 23.51 0.53 4.96
CA ARG A 228 23.60 -0.27 3.72
C ARG A 228 24.10 0.53 2.52
N ALA A 229 24.08 1.86 2.60
CA ALA A 229 24.52 2.72 1.51
C ALA A 229 26.01 3.06 1.62
N LYS A 230 26.74 2.92 0.51
CA LYS A 230 28.13 3.40 0.37
C LYS A 230 28.20 4.89 0.07
N ASP A 231 27.37 5.36 -0.86
CA ASP A 231 27.47 6.73 -1.37
C ASP A 231 26.27 7.60 -0.99
N GLN A 232 25.03 7.06 -1.12
CA GLN A 232 23.83 7.89 -1.00
C GLN A 232 22.67 7.14 -0.35
N VAL A 233 22.02 7.80 0.60
CA VAL A 233 20.71 7.40 1.15
C VAL A 233 19.66 8.40 0.74
N ILE A 234 18.53 7.93 0.26
CA ILE A 234 17.31 8.70 -0.02
C ILE A 234 16.23 8.19 0.92
N ILE A 235 15.66 9.05 1.74
CA ILE A 235 14.57 8.70 2.66
C ILE A 235 13.29 9.33 2.15
N LEU A 236 12.31 8.50 1.85
CA LEU A 236 10.98 8.92 1.37
C LEU A 236 9.95 8.77 2.50
N TYR A 237 9.22 9.83 2.75
CA TYR A 237 8.23 9.89 3.83
C TYR A 237 7.07 10.84 3.48
N ASN A 238 5.94 10.67 4.15
CA ASN A 238 4.81 11.59 4.06
C ASN A 238 4.99 12.71 5.10
N ASN A 239 5.00 13.97 4.65
CA ASN A 239 5.18 15.13 5.53
C ASN A 239 4.12 15.27 6.65
N LYS A 240 2.96 14.65 6.49
CA LYS A 240 1.89 14.70 7.50
C LYS A 240 2.11 13.69 8.64
N ASN A 241 2.83 12.60 8.36
CA ASN A 241 3.07 11.50 9.29
C ASN A 241 4.54 11.02 9.26
N ALA A 242 5.48 11.95 9.14
CA ALA A 242 6.90 11.62 9.07
C ALA A 242 7.37 10.96 10.36
N SER A 243 8.12 9.87 10.23
CA SER A 243 8.76 9.19 11.35
C SER A 243 9.68 10.12 12.15
N GLN A 244 9.73 9.95 13.45
CA GLN A 244 10.71 10.62 14.32
C GLN A 244 12.16 10.37 13.87
N PHE A 245 12.44 9.25 13.21
CA PHE A 245 13.77 8.92 12.71
C PHE A 245 14.21 9.80 11.55
N VAL A 246 13.28 10.42 10.81
CA VAL A 246 13.60 11.39 9.75
C VAL A 246 14.26 12.61 10.36
N SER A 247 13.67 13.21 11.40
CA SER A 247 14.24 14.36 12.08
C SER A 247 15.58 14.04 12.75
N GLN A 248 15.66 12.87 13.40
CA GLN A 248 16.92 12.39 14.00
C GLN A 248 18.04 12.20 12.97
N SER A 249 17.72 11.66 11.79
CA SER A 249 18.70 11.50 10.69
C SER A 249 19.15 12.85 10.13
N GLN A 250 18.27 13.84 10.05
CA GLN A 250 18.61 15.20 9.63
C GLN A 250 19.52 15.88 10.65
N LEU A 251 19.26 15.70 11.95
CA LEU A 251 20.11 16.21 13.03
C LEU A 251 21.51 15.60 12.98
N ALA A 252 21.63 14.30 12.73
CA ALA A 252 22.92 13.62 12.62
C ALA A 252 23.77 14.14 11.43
N LYS A 253 23.13 14.62 10.36
CA LYS A 253 23.81 15.25 9.20
C LYS A 253 24.14 16.72 9.40
N ALA A 254 23.50 17.37 10.36
CA ALA A 254 23.69 18.79 10.63
C ALA A 254 24.96 19.00 11.42
N ASP A 255 26.11 18.97 10.73
CA ASP A 255 27.43 19.30 11.31
C ASP A 255 27.54 20.80 11.60
N PHE A 256 26.76 21.27 12.57
CA PHE A 256 26.77 22.62 13.07
C PHE A 256 27.71 22.72 14.29
N LYS A 257 28.75 23.49 14.16
CA LYS A 257 29.76 23.73 15.23
C LYS A 257 29.74 25.18 15.71
N VAL A 258 30.15 25.38 16.94
CA VAL A 258 30.39 26.73 17.44
C VAL A 258 31.40 27.43 16.52
N GLY A 259 31.05 28.63 16.09
CA GLY A 259 31.82 29.42 15.12
C GLY A 259 31.29 29.36 13.68
N ASP A 260 30.46 28.38 13.34
CA ASP A 260 29.89 28.29 11.99
C ASP A 260 28.98 29.48 11.67
N MET A 261 29.09 29.94 10.42
CA MET A 261 28.18 30.94 9.87
C MET A 261 26.92 30.25 9.29
N ILE A 262 25.78 30.81 9.61
CA ILE A 262 24.48 30.32 9.13
C ILE A 262 23.64 31.45 8.52
N LEU A 263 22.68 31.03 7.70
CA LEU A 263 21.61 31.90 7.24
C LEU A 263 20.28 31.47 7.91
N HIS A 264 19.69 32.39 8.67
CA HIS A 264 18.37 32.19 9.27
C HIS A 264 17.30 32.85 8.41
N LYS A 265 16.18 32.16 8.12
CA LYS A 265 15.11 32.62 7.23
C LYS A 265 14.57 34.02 7.60
N ALA A 266 14.42 34.32 8.89
CA ALA A 266 13.84 35.58 9.36
C ALA A 266 14.89 36.57 9.89
N PHE A 267 16.06 36.11 10.33
CA PHE A 267 17.06 36.96 11.02
C PHE A 267 18.30 37.22 10.20
N GLY A 268 18.43 36.58 9.02
CA GLY A 268 19.61 36.80 8.15
C GLY A 268 20.84 36.03 8.61
N LYS A 269 22.02 36.54 8.35
CA LYS A 269 23.30 35.91 8.68
C LYS A 269 23.56 35.95 10.19
N GLY A 270 23.99 34.81 10.73
CA GLY A 270 24.35 34.69 12.13
C GLY A 270 25.53 33.74 12.32
N ARG A 271 26.12 33.77 13.50
CA ARG A 271 27.20 32.90 13.93
C ARG A 271 26.74 32.04 15.10
N ILE A 272 27.04 30.76 15.08
CA ILE A 272 26.74 29.86 16.18
C ILE A 272 27.69 30.14 17.32
N VAL A 273 27.16 30.52 18.48
CA VAL A 273 27.94 30.80 19.69
C VAL A 273 27.87 29.67 20.72
N ASN A 274 26.81 28.87 20.67
CA ASN A 274 26.68 27.65 21.48
C ASN A 274 25.72 26.66 20.81
N THR A 275 25.95 25.35 20.98
CA THR A 275 25.06 24.30 20.49
C THR A 275 25.17 23.06 21.36
N ASP A 276 24.04 22.44 21.62
CA ASP A 276 23.90 21.12 22.26
C ASP A 276 22.88 20.27 21.50
N SER A 277 22.55 19.07 21.99
CA SER A 277 21.58 18.17 21.35
C SER A 277 20.16 18.74 21.30
N LYS A 278 19.82 19.73 22.11
CA LYS A 278 18.46 20.27 22.25
C LYS A 278 18.32 21.70 21.73
N TYR A 279 19.40 22.51 21.85
CA TYR A 279 19.34 23.93 21.53
C TYR A 279 20.57 24.38 20.73
N ILE A 280 20.33 25.36 19.85
CA ILE A 280 21.35 26.11 19.14
C ILE A 280 21.19 27.58 19.47
N GLN A 281 22.30 28.23 19.84
CA GLN A 281 22.36 29.66 20.16
C GLN A 281 23.14 30.39 19.08
N ILE A 282 22.51 31.39 18.48
CA ILE A 282 23.01 32.09 17.31
C ILE A 282 23.08 33.58 17.62
N GLU A 283 24.21 34.16 17.38
CA GLU A 283 24.42 35.60 17.39
C GLU A 283 24.16 36.17 15.99
N PHE A 284 23.35 37.20 15.93
CA PHE A 284 23.03 37.96 14.72
C PHE A 284 23.60 39.37 14.81
N PRO A 285 24.84 39.60 14.29
CA PRO A 285 25.55 40.89 14.46
C PRO A 285 24.76 42.06 13.89
N GLU A 286 24.13 41.89 12.71
CA GLU A 286 23.34 42.95 12.07
C GLU A 286 22.13 43.41 12.91
N LYS A 287 21.66 42.57 13.82
CA LYS A 287 20.50 42.85 14.69
C LYS A 287 20.92 43.06 16.15
N ASN A 288 22.18 42.96 16.45
CA ASN A 288 22.76 43.05 17.79
C ASN A 288 22.02 42.19 18.81
N ARG A 289 21.72 40.93 18.43
CA ARG A 289 20.97 39.98 19.25
C ARG A 289 21.56 38.58 19.18
N THR A 290 21.52 37.91 20.32
CA THR A 290 21.76 36.46 20.42
C THR A 290 20.46 35.76 20.78
N MET A 291 20.11 34.75 20.00
CA MET A 291 18.84 34.01 20.15
C MET A 291 19.10 32.53 20.32
N LYS A 292 18.25 31.88 21.13
CA LYS A 292 18.28 30.45 21.38
C LYS A 292 17.08 29.78 20.66
N PHE A 293 17.36 28.78 19.83
CA PHE A 293 16.38 28.04 19.08
C PHE A 293 16.40 26.58 19.52
N ASN A 294 15.23 25.91 19.44
CA ASN A 294 15.20 24.45 19.49
C ASN A 294 15.91 23.92 18.25
N PHE A 295 16.96 23.10 18.46
CA PHE A 295 17.85 22.66 17.39
C PHE A 295 17.11 21.77 16.39
N GLU A 296 16.35 20.79 16.88
CA GLU A 296 15.54 19.91 16.06
C GLU A 296 14.54 20.69 15.19
N TYR A 297 13.81 21.62 15.80
CA TYR A 297 12.82 22.44 15.08
C TYR A 297 13.49 23.33 14.02
N ALA A 298 14.63 23.92 14.32
CA ALA A 298 15.36 24.79 13.40
C ALA A 298 15.85 24.05 12.15
N ILE A 299 16.28 22.78 12.31
CA ILE A 299 16.74 21.93 11.22
C ILE A 299 15.56 21.37 10.40
N THR A 300 14.59 20.72 11.07
CA THR A 300 13.46 20.05 10.38
C THR A 300 12.59 21.02 9.59
N LYS A 301 12.44 22.25 10.06
CA LYS A 301 11.71 23.32 9.35
C LYS A 301 12.59 24.12 8.39
N ASN A 302 13.85 23.70 8.18
CA ASN A 302 14.82 24.43 7.35
C ASN A 302 14.90 25.92 7.68
N ILE A 303 14.82 26.26 8.98
CA ILE A 303 14.86 27.65 9.44
C ILE A 303 16.27 28.21 9.35
N ILE A 304 17.27 27.36 9.60
CA ILE A 304 18.67 27.67 9.48
C ILE A 304 19.36 26.83 8.42
N LYS A 305 20.34 27.43 7.72
CA LYS A 305 21.16 26.75 6.72
C LYS A 305 22.61 27.17 6.95
N LYS A 306 23.56 26.23 6.93
CA LYS A 306 25.00 26.50 6.99
C LYS A 306 25.44 27.25 5.73
N LEU A 307 26.24 28.29 5.88
CA LEU A 307 26.82 29.10 4.79
C LEU A 307 28.15 28.54 4.31
#